data_fe55cf7600e63e2d740d8607cb850e2d
#
_entry.id   fe55cf7600e63e2d740d8607cb850e2d
#
_cell.length_a   1.000
_cell.length_b   1.000
_cell.length_c   1.000
_cell.angle_alpha   90.00
_cell.angle_beta   90.00
_cell.angle_gamma   90.00
#
_symmetry.space_group_name_H-M   'P 1'
#
loop_
_entity.id
_entity.type
_entity.pdbx_description
1 polymer ?
#
loop_
_entity_poly.entity_id
_entity_poly.type
_entity_poly.pdbx_seq_one_letter_code
_entity_poly.pdbx_strand_id
1 'polypeptide(L)'
;IAVMMVFWMLVRMCKFEIPYEMPTALRYAWYLYYIPMLLLPTVSLYLAFYIRQPENYKLPERRCLLFFPALFLIGIVLTNDLHQLVFTFPEGRLGEAASYEVGVYGYGAMYYAIVAWDLGCLLVALLIILLRCRKIKNRKMLWMPFGAYGLSVVYGIAYYLNLPFWKIFSSDMT
;
A
#
# COMPACT_ATOMS: atom_id res chain seq x y z
N ILE A 1 -6.74 -1.77 11.41
CA ILE A 1 -6.92 -2.23 10.03
C ILE A 1 -8.28 -1.75 9.49
N ALA A 2 -9.42 -2.11 10.09
CA ALA A 2 -10.76 -1.72 9.59
C ALA A 2 -10.90 -0.21 9.36
N VAL A 3 -10.47 0.63 10.32
CA VAL A 3 -10.50 2.10 10.18
C VAL A 3 -9.69 2.57 8.95
N MET A 4 -8.54 1.97 8.69
CA MET A 4 -7.72 2.32 7.52
C MET A 4 -8.37 1.87 6.22
N MET A 5 -9.07 0.73 6.21
CA MET A 5 -9.83 0.30 5.04
C MET A 5 -11.01 1.22 4.77
N VAL A 6 -11.74 1.63 5.81
CA VAL A 6 -12.82 2.63 5.69
C VAL A 6 -12.26 3.95 5.17
N PHE A 7 -11.14 4.43 5.72
CA PHE A 7 -10.48 5.63 5.24
C PHE A 7 -10.09 5.52 3.76
N TRP A 8 -9.51 4.39 3.35
CA TRP A 8 -9.18 4.14 1.95
C TRP A 8 -10.41 4.21 1.04
N MET A 9 -11.51 3.56 1.44
CA MET A 9 -12.75 3.60 0.67
C MET A 9 -13.32 5.02 0.60
N LEU A 10 -13.30 5.78 1.70
CA LEU A 10 -13.76 7.17 1.71
C LEU A 10 -12.94 8.05 0.76
N VAL A 11 -11.61 7.95 0.81
CA VAL A 11 -10.73 8.71 -0.10
C VAL A 11 -11.03 8.33 -1.55
N ARG A 12 -11.27 7.05 -1.83
CA ARG A 12 -11.65 6.58 -3.17
C ARG A 12 -12.99 7.16 -3.61
N MET A 13 -14.00 7.18 -2.74
CA MET A 13 -15.30 7.79 -3.04
C MET A 13 -15.18 9.30 -3.29
N CYS A 14 -14.50 10.02 -2.38
CA CYS A 14 -14.28 11.46 -2.53
C CYS A 14 -13.60 11.81 -3.87
N LYS A 15 -12.67 10.95 -4.32
CA LYS A 15 -12.00 11.16 -5.60
C LYS A 15 -12.96 11.18 -6.79
N PHE A 16 -13.99 10.34 -6.80
CA PHE A 16 -14.99 10.33 -7.88
C PHE A 16 -15.94 11.53 -7.85
N GLU A 17 -16.07 12.18 -6.69
CA GLU A 17 -16.89 13.39 -6.51
C GLU A 17 -16.12 14.67 -6.88
N ILE A 18 -14.78 14.61 -6.97
CA ILE A 18 -13.98 15.80 -7.32
C ILE A 18 -14.09 16.06 -8.82
N PRO A 19 -14.48 17.28 -9.25
CA PRO A 19 -14.56 17.63 -10.66
C PRO A 19 -13.19 17.56 -11.34
N TYR A 20 -13.15 17.09 -12.59
CA TYR A 20 -11.92 17.05 -13.41
C TYR A 20 -11.27 18.42 -13.63
N GLU A 21 -12.04 19.49 -13.44
CA GLU A 21 -11.55 20.87 -13.49
C GLU A 21 -10.62 21.23 -12.33
N MET A 22 -10.52 20.35 -11.32
CA MET A 22 -9.62 20.51 -10.16
C MET A 22 -8.50 19.46 -10.14
N PRO A 23 -7.56 19.47 -11.10
CA PRO A 23 -6.55 18.43 -11.23
C PRO A 23 -5.64 18.31 -10.02
N THR A 24 -5.35 19.42 -9.34
CA THR A 24 -4.57 19.43 -8.11
C THR A 24 -5.27 18.68 -6.98
N ALA A 25 -6.57 18.91 -6.78
CA ALA A 25 -7.35 18.22 -5.75
C ALA A 25 -7.43 16.71 -6.02
N LEU A 26 -7.64 16.32 -7.28
CA LEU A 26 -7.62 14.93 -7.72
C LEU A 26 -6.27 14.26 -7.45
N ARG A 27 -5.16 14.97 -7.74
CA ARG A 27 -3.80 14.47 -7.50
C ARG A 27 -3.53 14.27 -6.01
N TYR A 28 -3.91 15.23 -5.16
CA TYR A 28 -3.77 15.06 -3.70
C TYR A 28 -4.68 13.97 -3.14
N ALA A 29 -5.90 13.83 -3.63
CA ALA A 29 -6.77 12.70 -3.29
C ALA A 29 -6.07 11.37 -3.64
N TRP A 30 -5.39 11.30 -4.78
CA TRP A 30 -4.60 10.13 -5.16
C TRP A 30 -3.39 9.91 -4.23
N TYR A 31 -2.65 10.94 -3.84
CA TYR A 31 -1.56 10.80 -2.87
C TYR A 31 -2.04 10.28 -1.52
N LEU A 32 -3.25 10.65 -1.08
CA LEU A 32 -3.84 10.14 0.16
C LEU A 32 -4.06 8.62 0.15
N TYR A 33 -4.15 7.97 -1.02
CA TYR A 33 -4.18 6.51 -1.11
C TYR A 33 -2.95 5.83 -0.51
N TYR A 34 -1.80 6.50 -0.58
CA TYR A 34 -0.54 5.93 -0.09
C TYR A 34 -0.48 5.84 1.43
N ILE A 35 -1.31 6.60 2.15
CA ILE A 35 -1.42 6.50 3.61
C ILE A 35 -1.85 5.08 4.03
N PRO A 36 -3.04 4.59 3.67
CA PRO A 36 -3.43 3.23 4.02
C PRO A 36 -2.58 2.18 3.30
N MET A 37 -2.13 2.42 2.09
CA MET A 37 -1.30 1.50 1.32
C MET A 37 0.00 1.15 2.06
N LEU A 38 0.71 2.13 2.62
CA LEU A 38 1.94 1.94 3.37
C LEU A 38 1.70 1.51 4.83
N LEU A 39 0.62 1.99 5.45
CA LEU A 39 0.36 1.66 6.85
C LEU A 39 -0.22 0.26 7.03
N LEU A 40 -1.05 -0.25 6.11
CA LEU A 40 -1.67 -1.57 6.24
C LEU A 40 -0.64 -2.71 6.30
N PRO A 41 0.36 -2.80 5.39
CA PRO A 41 1.42 -3.79 5.48
C PRO A 41 2.26 -3.63 6.75
N THR A 42 2.57 -2.39 7.15
CA THR A 42 3.34 -2.09 8.35
C THR A 42 2.60 -2.53 9.62
N VAL A 43 1.30 -2.23 9.73
CA VAL A 43 0.45 -2.69 10.84
C VAL A 43 0.33 -4.21 10.83
N SER A 44 0.19 -4.82 9.66
CA SER A 44 0.12 -6.28 9.53
C SER A 44 1.41 -6.94 10.01
N LEU A 45 2.57 -6.39 9.67
CA LEU A 45 3.86 -6.83 10.19
C LEU A 45 3.94 -6.64 11.72
N TYR A 46 3.51 -5.48 12.23
CA TYR A 46 3.49 -5.22 13.66
C TYR A 46 2.61 -6.24 14.41
N LEU A 47 1.42 -6.54 13.88
CA LEU A 47 0.51 -7.54 14.45
C LEU A 47 1.07 -8.96 14.36
N ALA A 48 1.85 -9.29 13.33
CA ALA A 48 2.49 -10.60 13.22
C ALA A 48 3.40 -10.91 14.43
N PHE A 49 3.96 -9.89 15.08
CA PHE A 49 4.77 -10.06 16.29
C PHE A 49 3.95 -10.46 17.52
N TYR A 50 2.62 -10.26 17.54
CA TYR A 50 1.75 -10.72 18.63
C TYR A 50 1.30 -12.17 18.48
N ILE A 51 1.43 -12.75 17.30
CA ILE A 51 0.98 -14.12 17.05
C ILE A 51 1.69 -15.09 18.01
N ARG A 52 0.89 -15.91 18.73
CA ARG A 52 1.35 -16.89 19.73
C ARG A 52 2.14 -16.29 20.92
N GLN A 53 1.94 -15.04 21.22
CA GLN A 53 2.43 -14.48 22.48
C GLN A 53 1.34 -14.62 23.56
N PRO A 54 1.73 -14.70 24.85
CA PRO A 54 0.76 -14.69 25.96
C PRO A 54 -0.05 -13.38 25.95
N GLU A 55 -1.27 -13.41 26.51
CA GLU A 55 -2.19 -12.26 26.52
C GLU A 55 -1.57 -10.99 27.14
N ASN A 56 -0.70 -11.15 28.13
CA ASN A 56 -0.02 -10.04 28.81
C ASN A 56 1.27 -9.59 28.13
N TYR A 57 1.58 -10.10 26.92
CA TYR A 57 2.80 -9.75 26.22
C TYR A 57 2.76 -8.32 25.69
N LYS A 58 3.69 -7.49 26.15
CA LYS A 58 3.90 -6.14 25.64
C LYS A 58 5.07 -6.16 24.65
N LEU A 59 4.83 -5.69 23.45
CA LEU A 59 5.91 -5.50 22.47
C LEU A 59 6.88 -4.44 22.98
N PRO A 60 8.19 -4.64 22.80
CA PRO A 60 9.17 -3.59 23.09
C PRO A 60 8.86 -2.32 22.30
N GLU A 61 8.94 -1.16 22.96
CA GLU A 61 8.66 0.14 22.35
C GLU A 61 9.50 0.40 21.09
N ARG A 62 10.72 -0.14 21.04
CA ARG A 62 11.59 -0.06 19.86
C ARG A 62 10.96 -0.58 18.58
N ARG A 63 9.96 -1.45 18.66
CA ARG A 63 9.25 -1.95 17.46
C ARG A 63 8.31 -0.92 16.84
N CYS A 64 7.96 0.14 17.56
CA CYS A 64 7.26 1.29 16.99
C CYS A 64 8.10 2.00 15.92
N LEU A 65 9.43 1.84 15.94
CA LEU A 65 10.32 2.34 14.89
C LEU A 65 10.02 1.75 13.50
N LEU A 66 9.29 0.63 13.42
CA LEU A 66 8.78 0.09 12.16
C LEU A 66 7.85 1.05 11.41
N PHE A 67 7.18 1.94 12.13
CA PHE A 67 6.31 2.93 11.50
C PHE A 67 7.07 4.10 10.88
N PHE A 68 8.31 4.34 11.34
CA PHE A 68 9.09 5.48 10.87
C PHE A 68 9.35 5.46 9.34
N PRO A 69 9.82 4.35 8.72
CA PRO A 69 10.00 4.32 7.26
C PRO A 69 8.67 4.52 6.51
N ALA A 70 7.56 3.93 6.99
CA ALA A 70 6.26 4.11 6.36
C ALA A 70 5.81 5.57 6.41
N LEU A 71 5.91 6.23 7.58
CA LEU A 71 5.58 7.65 7.75
C LEU A 71 6.48 8.55 6.90
N PHE A 72 7.77 8.24 6.81
CA PHE A 72 8.72 8.95 5.96
C PHE A 72 8.33 8.86 4.49
N LEU A 73 8.01 7.66 4.00
CA LEU A 73 7.57 7.44 2.61
C LEU A 73 6.25 8.15 2.32
N ILE A 74 5.29 8.13 3.27
CA ILE A 74 4.04 8.90 3.16
C ILE A 74 4.35 10.39 3.01
N GLY A 75 5.24 10.93 3.84
CA GLY A 75 5.68 12.32 3.74
C GLY A 75 6.22 12.66 2.36
N ILE A 76 7.09 11.81 1.80
CA ILE A 76 7.63 11.97 0.45
C ILE A 76 6.51 11.94 -0.61
N VAL A 77 5.53 11.04 -0.49
CA VAL A 77 4.40 10.99 -1.44
C VAL A 77 3.58 12.28 -1.38
N LEU A 78 3.23 12.73 -0.17
CA LEU A 78 2.40 13.94 0.00
C LEU A 78 3.10 15.23 -0.46
N THR A 79 4.43 15.25 -0.43
CA THR A 79 5.24 16.37 -0.90
C THR A 79 5.76 16.19 -2.33
N ASN A 80 5.28 15.20 -3.07
CA ASN A 80 5.80 14.84 -4.38
C ASN A 80 5.78 15.98 -5.40
N ASP A 81 4.83 16.89 -5.33
CA ASP A 81 4.74 18.05 -6.21
C ASP A 81 5.97 18.98 -6.13
N LEU A 82 6.72 18.94 -5.01
CA LEU A 82 7.92 19.76 -4.80
C LEU A 82 9.19 19.16 -5.41
N HIS A 83 9.30 17.82 -5.43
CA HIS A 83 10.55 17.13 -5.76
C HIS A 83 10.41 16.02 -6.81
N GLN A 84 9.18 15.61 -7.12
CA GLN A 84 8.86 14.57 -8.13
C GLN A 84 9.69 13.27 -8.00
N LEU A 85 10.04 12.86 -6.77
CA LEU A 85 10.84 11.66 -6.53
C LEU A 85 10.04 10.37 -6.62
N VAL A 86 8.71 10.43 -6.36
CA VAL A 86 7.81 9.27 -6.44
C VAL A 86 7.16 9.20 -7.81
N PHE A 87 6.56 10.30 -8.25
CA PHE A 87 5.93 10.44 -9.55
C PHE A 87 6.55 11.62 -10.27
N THR A 88 7.00 11.39 -11.49
CA THR A 88 7.56 12.42 -12.38
C THR A 88 6.52 12.84 -13.39
N PHE A 89 6.32 14.14 -13.54
CA PHE A 89 5.42 14.69 -14.54
C PHE A 89 6.24 15.38 -15.63
N PRO A 90 5.86 15.28 -16.92
CA PRO A 90 6.50 16.03 -17.98
C PRO A 90 6.47 17.52 -17.70
N GLU A 91 7.47 18.23 -18.17
CA GLU A 91 7.59 19.69 -17.98
C GLU A 91 6.30 20.41 -18.41
N GLY A 92 5.81 21.29 -17.54
CA GLY A 92 4.60 22.08 -17.77
C GLY A 92 3.27 21.36 -17.50
N ARG A 93 3.28 20.03 -17.29
CA ARG A 93 2.03 19.24 -17.10
C ARG A 93 1.63 18.97 -15.65
N LEU A 94 2.42 19.39 -14.67
CA LEU A 94 2.08 19.18 -13.26
C LEU A 94 0.73 19.81 -12.89
N GLY A 95 0.45 21.03 -13.42
CA GLY A 95 -0.82 21.73 -13.18
C GLY A 95 -2.03 21.11 -13.88
N GLU A 96 -1.80 20.37 -14.97
CA GLU A 96 -2.83 19.73 -15.79
C GLU A 96 -3.01 18.23 -15.42
N ALA A 97 -2.06 17.66 -14.69
CA ALA A 97 -2.05 16.25 -14.36
C ALA A 97 -3.17 15.89 -13.40
N ALA A 98 -4.24 15.36 -13.93
CA ALA A 98 -5.20 14.59 -13.17
C ALA A 98 -4.53 13.29 -12.71
N SER A 99 -4.89 12.82 -11.55
CA SER A 99 -4.18 11.90 -10.67
C SER A 99 -3.75 10.59 -11.25
N TYR A 100 -3.95 10.07 -12.36
CA TYR A 100 -3.54 8.71 -12.80
C TYR A 100 -3.95 8.38 -14.23
N GLU A 101 -4.06 9.36 -15.07
CA GLU A 101 -4.17 9.10 -16.49
C GLU A 101 -2.90 8.40 -16.96
N VAL A 102 -3.09 7.24 -17.55
CA VAL A 102 -2.00 6.44 -18.11
C VAL A 102 -1.25 7.27 -19.15
N GLY A 103 0.06 7.46 -18.92
CA GLY A 103 0.93 8.21 -19.82
C GLY A 103 1.14 9.68 -19.43
N VAL A 104 0.49 10.19 -18.39
CA VAL A 104 0.70 11.57 -17.89
C VAL A 104 1.83 11.65 -16.87
N TYR A 105 2.16 10.54 -16.21
CA TYR A 105 3.23 10.50 -15.21
C TYR A 105 4.15 9.29 -15.40
N GLY A 106 5.40 9.45 -14.92
CA GLY A 106 6.37 8.35 -14.79
C GLY A 106 6.62 8.00 -13.34
N TYR A 107 7.30 6.87 -13.11
CA TYR A 107 7.69 6.42 -11.77
C TYR A 107 9.10 6.89 -11.43
N GLY A 108 9.24 7.62 -10.33
CA GLY A 108 10.53 8.03 -9.79
C GLY A 108 11.19 6.96 -8.92
N ALA A 109 12.41 7.20 -8.46
CA ALA A 109 13.19 6.25 -7.67
C ALA A 109 12.51 5.86 -6.34
N MET A 110 11.84 6.80 -5.67
CA MET A 110 11.16 6.54 -4.40
C MET A 110 9.91 5.69 -4.54
N TYR A 111 9.33 5.61 -5.72
CA TYR A 111 8.24 4.66 -5.98
C TYR A 111 8.67 3.21 -5.77
N TYR A 112 9.86 2.85 -6.25
CA TYR A 112 10.40 1.50 -6.05
C TYR A 112 10.74 1.23 -4.58
N ALA A 113 11.12 2.25 -3.82
CA ALA A 113 11.31 2.12 -2.37
C ALA A 113 9.98 1.83 -1.64
N ILE A 114 8.88 2.46 -2.06
CA ILE A 114 7.53 2.18 -1.55
C ILE A 114 7.15 0.72 -1.81
N VAL A 115 7.29 0.27 -3.05
CA VAL A 115 6.99 -1.12 -3.44
C VAL A 115 7.85 -2.12 -2.65
N ALA A 116 9.15 -1.84 -2.52
CA ALA A 116 10.05 -2.68 -1.75
C ALA A 116 9.68 -2.74 -0.27
N TRP A 117 9.25 -1.62 0.32
CA TRP A 117 8.78 -1.56 1.70
C TRP A 117 7.53 -2.41 1.90
N ASP A 118 6.52 -2.25 1.04
CA ASP A 118 5.25 -2.98 1.14
C ASP A 118 5.46 -4.49 0.98
N LEU A 119 6.17 -4.90 -0.05
CA LEU A 119 6.53 -6.32 -0.26
C LEU A 119 7.37 -6.85 0.90
N GLY A 120 8.35 -6.10 1.37
CA GLY A 120 9.19 -6.46 2.51
C GLY A 120 8.38 -6.69 3.78
N CYS A 121 7.47 -5.79 4.12
CA CYS A 121 6.58 -5.93 5.27
C CYS A 121 5.71 -7.19 5.16
N LEU A 122 5.11 -7.44 3.98
CA LEU A 122 4.27 -8.60 3.75
C LEU A 122 5.06 -9.91 3.85
N LEU A 123 6.23 -9.97 3.21
CA LEU A 123 7.09 -11.16 3.23
C LEU A 123 7.59 -11.48 4.65
N VAL A 124 8.03 -10.47 5.40
CA VAL A 124 8.49 -10.66 6.78
C VAL A 124 7.34 -11.06 7.69
N ALA A 125 6.15 -10.45 7.55
CA ALA A 125 4.96 -10.85 8.29
C ALA A 125 4.60 -12.32 8.02
N LEU A 126 4.61 -12.72 6.75
CA LEU A 126 4.35 -14.10 6.32
C LEU A 126 5.37 -15.06 6.93
N LEU A 127 6.65 -14.72 6.87
CA LEU A 127 7.73 -15.54 7.46
C LEU A 127 7.55 -15.71 8.98
N ILE A 128 7.20 -14.65 9.70
CA ILE A 128 6.94 -14.69 11.15
C ILE A 128 5.76 -15.63 11.44
N ILE A 129 4.67 -15.52 10.67
CA ILE A 129 3.50 -16.39 10.80
C ILE A 129 3.89 -17.85 10.58
N LEU A 130 4.62 -18.13 9.49
CA LEU A 130 5.11 -19.49 9.18
C LEU A 130 5.95 -20.07 10.30
N LEU A 131 6.96 -19.35 10.76
CA LEU A 131 7.89 -19.83 11.78
C LEU A 131 7.17 -20.08 13.11
N ARG A 132 6.29 -19.17 13.52
CA ARG A 132 5.56 -19.28 14.79
C ARG A 132 4.46 -20.33 14.78
N CYS A 133 3.83 -20.52 13.63
CA CYS A 133 2.71 -21.46 13.48
C CYS A 133 3.14 -22.85 12.98
N ARG A 134 4.44 -23.08 12.75
CA ARG A 134 4.98 -24.36 12.25
C ARG A 134 4.57 -25.58 13.08
N LYS A 135 4.35 -25.41 14.41
CA LYS A 135 4.00 -26.51 15.33
C LYS A 135 2.50 -26.64 15.59
N ILE A 136 1.64 -25.91 14.89
CA ILE A 136 0.18 -26.00 15.09
C ILE A 136 -0.33 -27.26 14.40
N LYS A 137 -1.03 -28.13 15.19
CA LYS A 137 -1.62 -29.39 14.70
C LYS A 137 -2.77 -29.10 13.69
N ASN A 138 -3.50 -28.02 13.86
CA ASN A 138 -4.59 -27.63 12.96
C ASN A 138 -4.14 -26.53 11.97
N ARG A 139 -3.52 -26.94 10.87
CA ARG A 139 -3.02 -26.04 9.83
C ARG A 139 -4.11 -25.30 9.04
N LYS A 140 -5.37 -25.75 9.13
CA LYS A 140 -6.47 -25.12 8.39
C LYS A 140 -6.65 -23.64 8.73
N MET A 141 -6.40 -23.26 9.99
CA MET A 141 -6.50 -21.87 10.44
C MET A 141 -5.43 -20.93 9.82
N LEU A 142 -4.32 -21.51 9.32
CA LEU A 142 -3.25 -20.76 8.66
C LEU A 142 -3.58 -20.44 7.20
N TRP A 143 -4.47 -21.22 6.56
CA TRP A 143 -4.80 -21.01 5.16
C TRP A 143 -5.46 -19.65 4.88
N MET A 144 -6.20 -19.13 5.87
CA MET A 144 -6.90 -17.85 5.70
C MET A 144 -5.94 -16.64 5.52
N PRO A 145 -4.97 -16.38 6.42
CA PRO A 145 -4.00 -15.32 6.22
C PRO A 145 -3.07 -15.60 5.02
N PHE A 146 -2.70 -16.88 4.79
CA PHE A 146 -1.89 -17.24 3.62
C PHE A 146 -2.62 -17.00 2.30
N GLY A 147 -3.90 -17.33 2.24
CA GLY A 147 -4.74 -17.07 1.08
C GLY A 147 -4.85 -15.58 0.79
N ALA A 148 -5.11 -14.78 1.82
CA ALA A 148 -5.23 -13.33 1.68
C ALA A 148 -3.91 -12.67 1.22
N TYR A 149 -2.78 -13.01 1.86
CA TYR A 149 -1.47 -12.48 1.47
C TYR A 149 -1.01 -13.01 0.11
N GLY A 150 -1.23 -14.30 -0.17
CA GLY A 150 -0.92 -14.90 -1.47
C GLY A 150 -1.69 -14.23 -2.61
N LEU A 151 -2.99 -14.00 -2.43
CA LEU A 151 -3.81 -13.27 -3.40
C LEU A 151 -3.32 -11.83 -3.59
N SER A 152 -2.94 -11.13 -2.52
CA SER A 152 -2.42 -9.77 -2.62
C SER A 152 -1.10 -9.70 -3.39
N VAL A 153 -0.21 -10.69 -3.19
CA VAL A 153 1.05 -10.78 -3.95
C VAL A 153 0.79 -11.10 -5.41
N VAL A 154 -0.08 -12.08 -5.70
CA VAL A 154 -0.47 -12.44 -7.08
C VAL A 154 -1.11 -11.25 -7.79
N TYR A 155 -2.01 -10.56 -7.09
CA TYR A 155 -2.63 -9.33 -7.60
C TYR A 155 -1.59 -8.26 -7.92
N GLY A 156 -0.67 -7.98 -7.00
CA GLY A 156 0.40 -7.01 -7.20
C GLY A 156 1.28 -7.35 -8.40
N ILE A 157 1.72 -8.61 -8.50
CA ILE A 157 2.52 -9.09 -9.64
C ILE A 157 1.74 -8.96 -10.95
N ALA A 158 0.49 -9.39 -11.00
CA ALA A 158 -0.35 -9.32 -12.19
C ALA A 158 -0.57 -7.86 -12.65
N TYR A 159 -0.76 -6.95 -11.71
CA TYR A 159 -0.88 -5.52 -11.96
C TYR A 159 0.40 -4.93 -12.56
N TYR A 160 1.57 -5.24 -11.98
CA TYR A 160 2.86 -4.73 -12.46
C TYR A 160 3.29 -5.34 -13.80
N LEU A 161 2.98 -6.61 -14.05
CA LEU A 161 3.26 -7.28 -15.34
C LEU A 161 2.32 -6.85 -16.45
N ASN A 162 1.30 -6.02 -16.14
CA ASN A 162 0.35 -5.49 -17.12
C ASN A 162 -0.28 -6.59 -17.98
N LEU A 163 -0.62 -7.73 -17.35
CA LEU A 163 -1.15 -8.89 -18.05
C LEU A 163 -2.45 -8.54 -18.78
N PRO A 164 -2.65 -8.99 -20.03
CA PRO A 164 -3.82 -8.62 -20.86
C PRO A 164 -5.17 -8.97 -20.21
N PHE A 165 -5.22 -10.04 -19.41
CA PHE A 165 -6.40 -10.41 -18.62
C PHE A 165 -6.76 -9.34 -17.58
N TRP A 166 -5.78 -8.62 -17.06
CA TRP A 166 -5.97 -7.58 -16.04
C TRP A 166 -6.51 -6.27 -16.61
N LYS A 167 -6.22 -5.99 -17.88
CA LYS A 167 -6.78 -4.82 -18.60
C LYS A 167 -8.30 -4.89 -18.72
N ILE A 168 -8.88 -6.09 -18.79
CA ILE A 168 -10.33 -6.29 -18.86
C ILE A 168 -10.98 -5.89 -17.52
N PHE A 169 -10.31 -6.17 -16.38
CA PHE A 169 -10.81 -5.80 -15.05
C PHE A 169 -10.49 -4.35 -14.65
N SER A 170 -9.42 -3.77 -15.19
CA SER A 170 -9.04 -2.39 -14.86
C SER A 170 -9.79 -1.35 -15.68
N SER A 171 -10.27 -1.69 -16.88
CA SER A 171 -11.06 -0.75 -17.71
C SER A 171 -12.44 -0.45 -17.14
N ASP A 172 -12.99 -1.35 -16.31
CA ASP A 172 -14.31 -1.14 -15.67
C ASP A 172 -14.18 -0.56 -14.25
N MET A 173 -12.95 -0.33 -13.76
CA MET A 173 -12.69 0.21 -12.42
C MET A 173 -11.91 1.54 -12.44
N THR A 174 -11.63 2.08 -13.59
CA THR A 174 -11.13 3.42 -13.81
C THR A 174 -12.25 4.34 -14.23
#